data_acca35091f396b42849378ff88cc967a
#
_entry.id   acca35091f396b42849378ff88cc967a
#
_cell.length_a   1.000
_cell.length_b   1.000
_cell.length_c   1.000
_cell.angle_alpha   90.00
_cell.angle_beta   90.00
_cell.angle_gamma   90.00
#
_symmetry.space_group_name_H-M   'P 1'
#
loop_
_entity.id
_entity.type
_entity.pdbx_description
1 polymer ?
#
loop_
_entity_poly.entity_id
_entity_poly.type
_entity_poly.pdbx_seq_one_letter_code
_entity_poly.pdbx_strand_id
1 'polypeptide(L)'
;ETMLGDVAVMVHPEDERYKDLIGQTVNLPLSDRVIPIIADDYVDKEFGTGVVKVTPAHDFNDYAVGLRHQLEMINILTLEAKINENAPQKYQGLDRFEARKLIVADLENLGLLEKVQPHTLMVPRGDRTKSVIEPMLTDQWFVAMSKPTEHNQYRPGKSIAEAALDAVKCGDVKFVPENWTTTYNQWLR
;
A
#
# COMPACT_ATOMS: atom_id res chain seq x y z
N GLU A 1 -10.25 -5.40 -9.90
CA GLU A 1 -10.90 -5.87 -8.68
C GLU A 1 -10.59 -4.98 -7.49
N THR A 2 -9.37 -4.42 -7.39
CA THR A 2 -9.02 -3.54 -6.27
C THR A 2 -9.80 -2.23 -6.25
N MET A 3 -10.40 -1.81 -7.36
CA MET A 3 -11.33 -0.68 -7.42
C MET A 3 -12.43 -0.78 -6.36
N LEU A 4 -12.88 -1.97 -6.01
CA LEU A 4 -13.87 -2.17 -4.95
C LEU A 4 -13.39 -1.69 -3.57
N GLY A 5 -12.09 -1.48 -3.39
CA GLY A 5 -11.45 -0.90 -2.21
C GLY A 5 -11.10 0.59 -2.33
N ASP A 6 -11.47 1.26 -3.42
CA ASP A 6 -11.18 2.68 -3.61
C ASP A 6 -11.87 3.53 -2.54
N VAL A 7 -11.17 4.54 -2.03
CA VAL A 7 -11.65 5.41 -0.95
C VAL A 7 -11.64 6.90 -1.32
N ALA A 8 -11.03 7.24 -2.44
CA ALA A 8 -11.02 8.59 -2.99
C ALA A 8 -10.71 8.56 -4.48
N VAL A 9 -10.99 9.66 -5.14
CA VAL A 9 -10.45 10.03 -6.44
C VAL A 9 -9.57 11.24 -6.23
N MET A 10 -8.36 11.29 -6.80
CA MET A 10 -7.47 12.44 -6.68
C MET A 10 -7.21 13.10 -8.01
N VAL A 11 -7.05 14.42 -7.98
CA VAL A 11 -6.73 15.29 -9.10
C VAL A 11 -5.61 16.25 -8.70
N HIS A 12 -4.87 16.76 -9.67
CA HIS A 12 -3.86 17.76 -9.35
C HIS A 12 -4.53 19.10 -8.97
N PRO A 13 -4.09 19.81 -7.89
CA PRO A 13 -4.74 21.04 -7.42
C PRO A 13 -4.74 22.18 -8.44
N GLU A 14 -3.80 22.20 -9.36
CA GLU A 14 -3.71 23.19 -10.44
C GLU A 14 -4.36 22.74 -11.75
N ASP A 15 -5.07 21.61 -11.79
CA ASP A 15 -5.75 21.15 -13.00
C ASP A 15 -7.10 21.86 -13.15
N GLU A 16 -7.16 22.84 -14.01
CA GLU A 16 -8.36 23.66 -14.26
C GLU A 16 -9.57 22.83 -14.73
N ARG A 17 -9.35 21.61 -15.29
CA ARG A 17 -10.43 20.73 -15.72
C ARG A 17 -11.25 20.19 -14.55
N TYR A 18 -10.63 20.03 -13.39
CA TYR A 18 -11.22 19.35 -12.23
C TYR A 18 -11.26 20.20 -10.96
N LYS A 19 -10.75 21.40 -11.00
CA LYS A 19 -10.60 22.28 -9.83
C LYS A 19 -11.92 22.50 -9.08
N ASP A 20 -13.02 22.69 -9.82
CA ASP A 20 -14.34 22.90 -9.21
C ASP A 20 -14.96 21.63 -8.62
N LEU A 21 -14.36 20.47 -8.88
CA LEU A 21 -14.82 19.19 -8.32
C LEU A 21 -14.12 18.85 -7.00
N ILE A 22 -13.01 19.50 -6.66
CA ILE A 22 -12.27 19.24 -5.42
C ILE A 22 -13.18 19.49 -4.21
N GLY A 23 -13.23 18.52 -3.30
CA GLY A 23 -14.10 18.54 -2.13
C GLY A 23 -15.52 18.04 -2.38
N GLN A 24 -15.89 17.77 -3.63
CA GLN A 24 -17.13 17.06 -3.95
C GLN A 24 -16.96 15.54 -3.77
N THR A 25 -18.01 14.80 -4.02
CA THR A 25 -18.02 13.33 -3.92
C THR A 25 -18.55 12.69 -5.19
N VAL A 26 -18.14 11.43 -5.42
CA VAL A 26 -18.64 10.59 -6.52
C VAL A 26 -19.08 9.24 -5.99
N ASN A 27 -20.05 8.63 -6.66
CA ASN A 27 -20.44 7.25 -6.37
C ASN A 27 -19.38 6.29 -6.92
N LEU A 28 -18.91 5.38 -6.07
CA LEU A 28 -18.02 4.31 -6.53
C LEU A 28 -18.85 3.27 -7.30
N PRO A 29 -18.57 3.06 -8.59
CA PRO A 29 -19.34 2.09 -9.39
C PRO A 29 -19.34 0.69 -8.74
N LEU A 30 -20.41 -0.06 -8.96
CA LEU A 30 -20.63 -1.43 -8.45
C LEU A 30 -20.67 -1.54 -6.92
N SER A 31 -20.75 -0.42 -6.19
CA SER A 31 -20.76 -0.33 -4.74
C SER A 31 -21.77 0.73 -4.29
N ASP A 32 -22.24 0.65 -3.06
CA ASP A 32 -23.11 1.68 -2.44
C ASP A 32 -22.29 2.81 -1.78
N ARG A 33 -20.98 2.84 -2.00
CA ARG A 33 -20.09 3.82 -1.37
C ARG A 33 -19.99 5.10 -2.18
N VAL A 34 -19.90 6.20 -1.46
CA VAL A 34 -19.62 7.54 -1.99
C VAL A 34 -18.23 7.94 -1.51
N ILE A 35 -17.36 8.33 -2.42
CA ILE A 35 -15.97 8.66 -2.16
C ILE A 35 -15.64 10.10 -2.51
N PRO A 36 -14.76 10.81 -1.76
CA PRO A 36 -14.40 12.19 -2.02
C PRO A 36 -13.48 12.35 -3.24
N ILE A 37 -13.55 13.54 -3.84
CA ILE A 37 -12.54 14.03 -4.78
C ILE A 37 -11.56 14.90 -4.02
N ILE A 38 -10.30 14.48 -3.95
CA ILE A 38 -9.23 15.17 -3.22
C ILE A 38 -8.20 15.78 -4.18
N ALA A 39 -7.45 16.77 -3.71
CA ALA A 39 -6.33 17.36 -4.43
C ALA A 39 -5.01 16.80 -3.90
N ASP A 40 -4.12 16.35 -4.79
CA ASP A 40 -2.78 15.89 -4.41
C ASP A 40 -1.78 16.16 -5.55
N ASP A 41 -0.64 16.75 -5.22
CA ASP A 41 0.44 17.07 -6.17
C ASP A 41 1.10 15.82 -6.78
N TYR A 42 0.82 14.64 -6.22
CA TYR A 42 1.25 13.35 -6.77
C TYR A 42 0.68 13.07 -8.16
N VAL A 43 -0.46 13.67 -8.50
CA VAL A 43 -1.14 13.44 -9.79
C VAL A 43 -0.39 14.14 -10.93
N ASP A 44 -0.03 13.37 -11.96
CA ASP A 44 0.47 13.93 -13.20
C ASP A 44 -0.72 14.35 -14.12
N LYS A 45 -0.89 15.66 -14.32
CA LYS A 45 -1.97 16.24 -15.15
C LYS A 45 -1.95 15.78 -16.60
N GLU A 46 -0.77 15.45 -17.11
CA GLU A 46 -0.55 15.09 -18.52
C GLU A 46 -0.70 13.58 -18.75
N PHE A 47 -0.76 12.78 -17.68
CA PHE A 47 -0.89 11.34 -17.80
C PHE A 47 -2.37 10.90 -17.80
N GLY A 48 -2.79 10.23 -18.88
CA GLY A 48 -4.16 9.71 -19.02
C GLY A 48 -5.21 10.81 -18.99
N THR A 49 -6.15 10.71 -18.06
CA THR A 49 -7.20 11.71 -17.83
C THR A 49 -6.76 12.81 -16.84
N GLY A 50 -5.66 12.63 -16.13
CA GLY A 50 -5.29 13.47 -14.98
C GLY A 50 -6.12 13.19 -13.72
N VAL A 51 -6.88 12.09 -13.71
CA VAL A 51 -7.69 11.64 -12.57
C VAL A 51 -7.19 10.27 -12.13
N VAL A 52 -6.91 10.11 -10.84
CA VAL A 52 -6.35 8.89 -10.27
C VAL A 52 -7.25 8.38 -9.15
N LYS A 53 -7.59 7.10 -9.18
CA LYS A 53 -8.29 6.41 -8.09
C LYS A 53 -7.31 6.12 -6.96
N VAL A 54 -7.79 6.04 -5.72
CA VAL A 54 -6.95 5.83 -4.53
C VAL A 54 -7.41 4.59 -3.76
N THR A 55 -6.54 3.56 -3.72
CA THR A 55 -6.77 2.29 -3.01
C THR A 55 -5.64 2.03 -2.01
N PRO A 56 -5.63 2.68 -0.85
CA PRO A 56 -4.49 2.67 0.06
C PRO A 56 -4.10 1.30 0.60
N ALA A 57 -5.06 0.37 0.69
CA ALA A 57 -4.79 -0.98 1.19
C ALA A 57 -4.10 -1.90 0.15
N HIS A 58 -4.05 -1.50 -1.13
CA HIS A 58 -3.59 -2.36 -2.23
C HIS A 58 -2.53 -1.73 -3.14
N ASP A 59 -2.07 -0.52 -2.83
CA ASP A 59 -1.00 0.16 -3.57
C ASP A 59 -0.12 0.97 -2.61
N PHE A 60 1.21 0.89 -2.77
CA PHE A 60 2.16 1.55 -1.89
C PHE A 60 2.12 3.08 -2.01
N ASN A 61 1.90 3.61 -3.20
CA ASN A 61 1.81 5.05 -3.42
C ASN A 61 0.49 5.57 -2.88
N ASP A 62 -0.61 4.85 -3.12
CA ASP A 62 -1.93 5.18 -2.58
C ASP A 62 -1.95 5.09 -1.05
N TYR A 63 -1.16 4.18 -0.44
CA TYR A 63 -0.98 4.10 1.00
C TYR A 63 -0.40 5.42 1.56
N ALA A 64 0.62 5.98 0.92
CA ALA A 64 1.20 7.25 1.33
C ALA A 64 0.20 8.41 1.17
N VAL A 65 -0.60 8.41 0.10
CA VAL A 65 -1.72 9.35 -0.10
C VAL A 65 -2.76 9.17 1.02
N GLY A 66 -3.15 7.93 1.31
CA GLY A 66 -4.10 7.59 2.36
C GLY A 66 -3.69 8.13 3.72
N LEU A 67 -2.41 8.02 4.08
CA LEU A 67 -1.86 8.59 5.33
C LEU A 67 -1.92 10.13 5.35
N ARG A 68 -1.54 10.79 4.24
CA ARG A 68 -1.56 12.28 4.16
C ARG A 68 -2.96 12.85 4.28
N HIS A 69 -3.92 12.19 3.65
CA HIS A 69 -5.32 12.65 3.61
C HIS A 69 -6.22 11.98 4.65
N GLN A 70 -5.65 11.15 5.55
CA GLN A 70 -6.38 10.42 6.59
C GLN A 70 -7.55 9.59 6.03
N LEU A 71 -7.33 8.96 4.87
CA LEU A 71 -8.33 8.12 4.20
C LEU A 71 -8.44 6.76 4.89
N GLU A 72 -9.60 6.14 4.74
CA GLU A 72 -9.84 4.78 5.19
C GLU A 72 -8.95 3.77 4.43
N MET A 73 -8.57 2.69 5.11
CA MET A 73 -7.75 1.60 4.55
C MET A 73 -8.62 0.35 4.37
N ILE A 74 -9.26 0.21 3.22
CA ILE A 74 -10.18 -0.90 2.94
C ILE A 74 -9.44 -2.02 2.20
N ASN A 75 -9.07 -3.07 2.92
CA ASN A 75 -8.54 -4.29 2.32
C ASN A 75 -9.70 -5.15 1.79
N ILE A 76 -9.67 -5.51 0.52
CA ILE A 76 -10.72 -6.31 -0.15
C ILE A 76 -10.28 -7.74 -0.49
N LEU A 77 -9.07 -8.14 -0.10
CA LEU A 77 -8.53 -9.46 -0.37
C LEU A 77 -8.34 -10.28 0.91
N THR A 78 -8.54 -11.58 0.82
CA THR A 78 -8.09 -12.55 1.82
C THR A 78 -6.61 -12.89 1.62
N LEU A 79 -5.99 -13.63 2.55
CA LEU A 79 -4.61 -14.12 2.42
C LEU A 79 -4.42 -15.04 1.20
N GLU A 80 -5.49 -15.69 0.73
CA GLU A 80 -5.49 -16.50 -0.49
C GLU A 80 -5.78 -15.69 -1.75
N ALA A 81 -5.81 -14.35 -1.64
CA ALA A 81 -6.11 -13.42 -2.73
C ALA A 81 -7.49 -13.65 -3.37
N LYS A 82 -8.48 -14.01 -2.56
CA LYS A 82 -9.89 -14.00 -2.91
C LYS A 82 -10.54 -12.72 -2.41
N ILE A 83 -11.62 -12.33 -3.06
CA ILE A 83 -12.40 -11.16 -2.63
C ILE A 83 -13.05 -11.46 -1.27
N ASN A 84 -12.87 -10.56 -0.30
CA ASN A 84 -13.38 -10.70 1.06
C ASN A 84 -14.75 -10.01 1.26
N GLU A 85 -15.21 -9.99 2.52
CA GLU A 85 -16.50 -9.41 2.94
C GLU A 85 -16.61 -7.89 2.83
N ASN A 86 -15.50 -7.16 2.66
CA ASN A 86 -15.52 -5.70 2.48
C ASN A 86 -15.95 -5.29 1.07
N ALA A 87 -15.95 -6.22 0.13
CA ALA A 87 -16.47 -6.00 -1.21
C ALA A 87 -17.97 -6.35 -1.31
N PRO A 88 -18.67 -5.85 -2.34
CA PRO A 88 -20.07 -6.22 -2.58
C PRO A 88 -20.28 -7.73 -2.69
N GLN A 89 -21.38 -8.23 -2.10
CA GLN A 89 -21.66 -9.66 -1.97
C GLN A 89 -21.54 -10.45 -3.28
N LYS A 90 -21.87 -9.83 -4.39
CA LYS A 90 -21.76 -10.43 -5.74
C LYS A 90 -20.37 -10.96 -6.06
N TYR A 91 -19.31 -10.33 -5.52
CA TYR A 91 -17.92 -10.64 -5.84
C TYR A 91 -17.21 -11.44 -4.75
N GLN A 92 -17.79 -11.55 -3.55
CA GLN A 92 -17.18 -12.22 -2.41
C GLN A 92 -16.85 -13.69 -2.69
N GLY A 93 -15.68 -14.14 -2.23
CA GLY A 93 -15.19 -15.51 -2.39
C GLY A 93 -14.60 -15.84 -3.77
N LEU A 94 -14.75 -14.96 -4.76
CA LEU A 94 -14.14 -15.15 -6.09
C LEU A 94 -12.63 -14.99 -6.03
N ASP A 95 -11.92 -15.76 -6.86
CA ASP A 95 -10.51 -15.49 -7.16
C ASP A 95 -10.38 -14.09 -7.78
N ARG A 96 -9.29 -13.38 -7.44
CA ARG A 96 -9.08 -12.00 -7.91
C ARG A 96 -9.15 -11.82 -9.43
N PHE A 97 -8.65 -12.79 -10.19
CA PHE A 97 -8.67 -12.72 -11.67
C PHE A 97 -10.06 -13.01 -12.25
N GLU A 98 -10.84 -13.84 -11.58
CA GLU A 98 -12.26 -14.06 -11.93
C GLU A 98 -13.09 -12.84 -11.59
N ALA A 99 -12.89 -12.26 -10.40
CA ALA A 99 -13.53 -11.02 -10.00
C ALA A 99 -13.21 -9.87 -10.96
N ARG A 100 -11.94 -9.72 -11.39
CA ARG A 100 -11.53 -8.71 -12.38
C ARG A 100 -12.34 -8.81 -13.67
N LYS A 101 -12.50 -10.01 -14.22
CA LYS A 101 -13.27 -10.23 -15.45
C LYS A 101 -14.74 -9.85 -15.27
N LEU A 102 -15.32 -10.26 -14.15
CA LEU A 102 -16.72 -9.97 -13.85
C LEU A 102 -16.96 -8.47 -13.64
N ILE A 103 -16.09 -7.78 -12.92
CA ILE A 103 -16.14 -6.35 -12.67
C ILE A 103 -16.04 -5.56 -13.98
N VAL A 104 -15.12 -5.94 -14.88
CA VAL A 104 -14.99 -5.28 -16.19
C VAL A 104 -16.27 -5.46 -17.01
N ALA A 105 -16.84 -6.67 -17.04
CA ALA A 105 -18.12 -6.92 -17.73
C ALA A 105 -19.27 -6.14 -17.11
N ASP A 106 -19.34 -6.02 -15.79
CA ASP A 106 -20.38 -5.24 -15.11
C ASP A 106 -20.25 -3.74 -15.38
N LEU A 107 -19.03 -3.20 -15.44
CA LEU A 107 -18.80 -1.81 -15.84
C LEU A 107 -19.19 -1.55 -17.29
N GLU A 108 -18.93 -2.51 -18.19
CA GLU A 108 -19.39 -2.44 -19.60
C GLU A 108 -20.91 -2.43 -19.69
N ASN A 109 -21.59 -3.31 -18.94
CA ASN A 109 -23.05 -3.35 -18.88
C ASN A 109 -23.69 -2.05 -18.36
N LEU A 110 -22.99 -1.33 -17.47
CA LEU A 110 -23.39 -0.03 -16.96
C LEU A 110 -23.04 1.13 -17.90
N GLY A 111 -22.35 0.87 -19.02
CA GLY A 111 -21.86 1.91 -19.93
C GLY A 111 -20.76 2.78 -19.35
N LEU A 112 -20.05 2.29 -18.31
CA LEU A 112 -18.99 3.01 -17.63
C LEU A 112 -17.58 2.60 -18.09
N LEU A 113 -17.45 1.57 -18.91
CA LEU A 113 -16.19 1.13 -19.50
C LEU A 113 -15.90 1.91 -20.78
N GLU A 114 -14.94 2.83 -20.74
CA GLU A 114 -14.55 3.59 -21.93
C GLU A 114 -13.70 2.74 -22.90
N LYS A 115 -12.63 2.10 -22.37
CA LYS A 115 -11.74 1.26 -23.18
C LYS A 115 -10.90 0.35 -22.30
N VAL A 116 -10.42 -0.74 -22.91
CA VAL A 116 -9.37 -1.62 -22.36
C VAL A 116 -8.12 -1.44 -23.21
N GLN A 117 -7.00 -1.02 -22.58
CA GLN A 117 -5.71 -0.85 -23.26
C GLN A 117 -4.68 -1.85 -22.73
N PRO A 118 -3.90 -2.51 -23.61
CA PRO A 118 -2.71 -3.25 -23.18
C PRO A 118 -1.73 -2.32 -22.46
N HIS A 119 -1.27 -2.75 -21.30
CA HIS A 119 -0.28 -2.04 -20.51
C HIS A 119 0.78 -3.00 -19.99
N THR A 120 2.05 -2.60 -20.09
CA THR A 120 3.17 -3.38 -19.56
C THR A 120 3.60 -2.79 -18.23
N LEU A 121 3.58 -3.62 -17.19
CA LEU A 121 4.04 -3.24 -15.85
C LEU A 121 4.89 -4.35 -15.23
N MET A 122 5.72 -3.96 -14.27
CA MET A 122 6.52 -4.89 -13.48
C MET A 122 5.65 -5.51 -12.38
N VAL A 123 5.28 -6.77 -12.56
CA VAL A 123 4.45 -7.51 -11.60
C VAL A 123 5.35 -8.28 -10.64
N PRO A 124 5.28 -8.04 -9.31
CA PRO A 124 6.04 -8.80 -8.33
C PRO A 124 5.59 -10.26 -8.30
N ARG A 125 6.55 -11.18 -8.20
CA ARG A 125 6.30 -12.62 -8.16
C ARG A 125 7.12 -13.29 -7.08
N GLY A 126 6.54 -14.30 -6.44
CA GLY A 126 7.25 -15.12 -5.47
C GLY A 126 8.40 -15.90 -6.13
N ASP A 127 9.57 -15.92 -5.47
CA ASP A 127 10.78 -16.55 -6.02
C ASP A 127 10.61 -18.03 -6.33
N ARG A 128 9.92 -18.77 -5.47
CA ARG A 128 9.74 -20.23 -5.60
C ARG A 128 8.55 -20.60 -6.47
N THR A 129 7.37 -20.03 -6.18
CA THR A 129 6.11 -20.42 -6.82
C THR A 129 5.85 -19.67 -8.12
N LYS A 130 6.53 -18.54 -8.35
CA LYS A 130 6.26 -17.61 -9.46
C LYS A 130 4.85 -17.02 -9.44
N SER A 131 4.10 -17.24 -8.35
CA SER A 131 2.77 -16.64 -8.17
C SER A 131 2.85 -15.13 -8.11
N VAL A 132 1.85 -14.46 -8.66
CA VAL A 132 1.71 -13.01 -8.55
C VAL A 132 1.48 -12.64 -7.09
N ILE A 133 2.23 -11.65 -6.60
CA ILE A 133 2.09 -11.10 -5.26
C ILE A 133 1.18 -9.87 -5.36
N GLU A 134 0.10 -9.89 -4.59
CA GLU A 134 -0.81 -8.74 -4.46
C GLU A 134 -0.42 -7.91 -3.23
N PRO A 135 -0.20 -6.61 -3.38
CA PRO A 135 -0.06 -5.73 -2.22
C PRO A 135 -1.34 -5.72 -1.40
N MET A 136 -1.23 -5.91 -0.09
CA MET A 136 -2.34 -5.79 0.84
C MET A 136 -1.83 -5.48 2.24
N LEU A 137 -2.64 -4.80 3.04
CA LEU A 137 -2.33 -4.56 4.44
C LEU A 137 -2.54 -5.83 5.25
N THR A 138 -1.52 -6.18 6.05
CA THR A 138 -1.57 -7.30 6.99
C THR A 138 -0.91 -6.89 8.30
N ASP A 139 -1.39 -7.44 9.40
CA ASP A 139 -0.75 -7.26 10.69
C ASP A 139 0.59 -7.99 10.72
N GLN A 140 1.64 -7.29 11.14
CA GLN A 140 2.99 -7.81 11.26
C GLN A 140 3.56 -7.49 12.65
N TRP A 141 4.39 -8.38 13.16
CA TRP A 141 5.17 -8.14 14.35
C TRP A 141 6.45 -7.39 14.02
N PHE A 142 6.63 -6.23 14.65
CA PHE A 142 7.85 -5.44 14.54
C PHE A 142 8.49 -5.23 15.89
N VAL A 143 9.82 -5.28 15.94
CA VAL A 143 10.61 -4.89 17.10
C VAL A 143 11.17 -3.50 16.86
N ALA A 144 10.90 -2.56 17.76
CA ALA A 144 11.38 -1.19 17.67
C ALA A 144 12.88 -1.11 18.02
N MET A 145 13.73 -1.63 17.14
CA MET A 145 15.17 -1.78 17.35
C MET A 145 15.90 -0.47 17.65
N SER A 146 15.44 0.63 17.06
CA SER A 146 16.05 1.97 17.20
C SER A 146 15.40 2.84 18.29
N LYS A 147 14.33 2.38 18.97
CA LYS A 147 13.65 3.16 19.99
C LYS A 147 14.36 3.03 21.34
N PRO A 148 14.87 4.13 21.95
CA PRO A 148 15.43 4.12 23.29
C PRO A 148 14.42 3.64 24.34
N THR A 149 14.90 2.89 25.34
CA THR A 149 14.07 2.40 26.44
C THR A 149 14.84 2.26 27.74
N GLU A 150 14.25 2.67 28.86
CA GLU A 150 14.79 2.47 30.20
C GLU A 150 14.76 0.99 30.63
N HIS A 151 13.96 0.16 29.94
CA HIS A 151 13.90 -1.29 30.23
C HIS A 151 15.06 -2.09 29.65
N ASN A 152 16.01 -1.46 28.95
CA ASN A 152 17.23 -2.13 28.54
C ASN A 152 18.11 -2.42 29.76
N GLN A 153 18.14 -3.68 30.20
CA GLN A 153 18.83 -4.11 31.41
C GLN A 153 20.36 -3.86 31.38
N TYR A 154 20.94 -3.88 30.18
CA TYR A 154 22.38 -3.75 30.02
C TYR A 154 22.84 -2.31 29.76
N ARG A 155 22.01 -1.51 29.13
CA ARG A 155 22.26 -0.12 28.77
C ARG A 155 20.98 0.71 28.83
N PRO A 156 20.53 1.07 30.05
CA PRO A 156 19.33 1.89 30.23
C PRO A 156 19.39 3.19 29.42
N GLY A 157 18.27 3.62 28.85
CA GLY A 157 18.19 4.83 28.02
C GLY A 157 18.69 4.66 26.58
N LYS A 158 19.20 3.48 26.18
CA LYS A 158 19.58 3.17 24.80
C LYS A 158 18.60 2.23 24.13
N SER A 159 18.51 2.36 22.82
CA SER A 159 17.80 1.39 21.98
C SER A 159 18.55 0.04 21.94
N ILE A 160 17.86 -1.00 21.46
CA ILE A 160 18.47 -2.32 21.27
C ILE A 160 19.65 -2.24 20.31
N ALA A 161 19.47 -1.53 19.18
CA ALA A 161 20.51 -1.35 18.18
C ALA A 161 21.72 -0.58 18.73
N GLU A 162 21.51 0.53 19.45
CA GLU A 162 22.60 1.30 20.08
C GLU A 162 23.36 0.49 21.13
N ALA A 163 22.62 -0.26 21.97
CA ALA A 163 23.25 -1.11 22.97
C ALA A 163 24.10 -2.21 22.34
N ALA A 164 23.63 -2.81 21.26
CA ALA A 164 24.36 -3.83 20.50
C ALA A 164 25.62 -3.24 19.82
N LEU A 165 25.53 -2.09 19.17
CA LEU A 165 26.68 -1.40 18.58
C LEU A 165 27.75 -1.02 19.64
N ASP A 166 27.30 -0.52 20.79
CA ASP A 166 28.20 -0.17 21.89
C ASP A 166 28.93 -1.38 22.46
N ALA A 167 28.27 -2.53 22.59
CA ALA A 167 28.89 -3.76 23.10
C ALA A 167 30.11 -4.16 22.27
N VAL A 168 30.04 -4.00 20.94
CA VAL A 168 31.20 -4.27 20.06
C VAL A 168 32.21 -3.14 20.14
N LYS A 169 31.79 -1.89 20.16
CA LYS A 169 32.66 -0.72 20.22
C LYS A 169 33.49 -0.67 21.53
N CYS A 170 32.86 -1.03 22.64
CA CYS A 170 33.53 -1.09 23.95
C CYS A 170 34.37 -2.36 24.15
N GLY A 171 34.31 -3.32 23.25
CA GLY A 171 35.04 -4.57 23.32
C GLY A 171 34.44 -5.65 24.22
N ASP A 172 33.18 -5.46 24.68
CA ASP A 172 32.43 -6.47 25.44
C ASP A 172 32.16 -7.71 24.57
N VAL A 173 31.98 -7.49 23.25
CA VAL A 173 31.82 -8.53 22.23
C VAL A 173 32.85 -8.30 21.12
N LYS A 174 33.55 -9.38 20.70
CA LYS A 174 34.50 -9.35 19.60
C LYS A 174 34.18 -10.40 18.56
N PHE A 175 34.32 -10.04 17.29
CA PHE A 175 34.14 -10.97 16.18
C PHE A 175 35.46 -11.68 15.83
N VAL A 176 35.35 -12.96 15.54
CA VAL A 176 36.44 -13.74 14.98
C VAL A 176 35.92 -14.47 13.72
N PRO A 177 36.41 -14.13 12.54
CA PRO A 177 37.41 -13.08 12.25
C PRO A 177 36.83 -11.66 12.35
N GLU A 178 37.71 -10.67 12.57
CA GLU A 178 37.37 -9.28 12.89
C GLU A 178 36.60 -8.56 11.76
N ASN A 179 36.75 -8.97 10.51
CA ASN A 179 36.10 -8.37 9.36
C ASN A 179 34.55 -8.43 9.44
N TRP A 180 33.95 -9.32 10.22
CA TRP A 180 32.51 -9.38 10.47
C TRP A 180 31.98 -8.15 11.20
N THR A 181 32.82 -7.38 11.86
CA THR A 181 32.45 -6.13 12.54
C THR A 181 31.83 -5.12 11.56
N THR A 182 32.30 -5.06 10.31
CA THR A 182 31.76 -4.18 9.28
C THR A 182 30.33 -4.57 8.91
N THR A 183 30.08 -5.84 8.65
CA THR A 183 28.75 -6.38 8.32
C THR A 183 27.77 -6.15 9.47
N TYR A 184 28.20 -6.44 10.70
CA TYR A 184 27.40 -6.21 11.90
C TYR A 184 26.97 -4.75 12.05
N ASN A 185 27.89 -3.81 11.90
CA ASN A 185 27.61 -2.39 11.99
C ASN A 185 26.67 -1.90 10.89
N GLN A 186 26.73 -2.48 9.68
CA GLN A 186 25.83 -2.15 8.59
C GLN A 186 24.38 -2.64 8.83
N TRP A 187 24.24 -3.80 9.48
CA TRP A 187 22.92 -4.37 9.79
C TRP A 187 22.16 -3.63 10.89
N LEU A 188 22.86 -2.96 11.80
CA LEU A 188 22.29 -2.29 12.96
C LEU A 188 22.09 -0.77 12.77
N ARG A 189 22.53 -0.22 11.65
CA ARG A 189 22.34 1.20 11.30
C ARG A 189 21.16 1.39 10.36
#